data_0d185d1289adeb929936fba463e910b5
#
_entry.id   0d185d1289adeb929936fba463e910b5
#
_cell.length_a   1.000
_cell.length_b   1.000
_cell.length_c   1.000
_cell.angle_alpha   90.00
_cell.angle_beta   90.00
_cell.angle_gamma   90.00
#
_symmetry.space_group_name_H-M   'P 1'
#
loop_
_entity.id
_entity.type
_entity.pdbx_description
1 polymer ?
#
loop_
_entity_poly.entity_id
_entity_poly.type
_entity_poly.pdbx_seq_one_letter_code
_entity_poly.pdbx_strand_id
1 'polypeptide(L)'
;MTSTSKRLWKNEYFQTAVMIGLIVIIVLGFWYGSRAVLHTDYPMLAVASGSMCMLPGPYCDGWSHPFERTLHVGDLIVVEGINVSDINAAPYPDGDIIVFHQLYGDELIVHRAIEKRLQNGDIYFVTKGDGNMGPDQPIPADHVIGKVILRIPWLGHLALIMRNPTGVYLIIALIIILVIIELLIPVFRGRKPETTQQQGSQETQNSTDSGATPSTTS
;
A
#
# COMPACT_ATOMS: atom_id res chain seq x y z
N MET A 1 -22.70 -17.88 23.87
CA MET A 1 -22.68 -16.57 23.16
C MET A 1 -24.01 -15.89 23.42
N THR A 2 -23.99 -14.81 24.15
CA THR A 2 -25.20 -14.10 24.61
C THR A 2 -25.94 -13.43 23.45
N SER A 3 -27.26 -13.34 23.57
CA SER A 3 -28.19 -12.74 22.59
C SER A 3 -27.74 -11.33 22.10
N THR A 4 -27.10 -10.56 22.95
CA THR A 4 -26.60 -9.21 22.67
C THR A 4 -25.47 -9.21 21.60
N SER A 5 -24.59 -10.19 21.61
CA SER A 5 -23.48 -10.29 20.64
C SER A 5 -24.00 -10.53 19.23
N LYS A 6 -25.03 -11.35 19.04
CA LYS A 6 -25.64 -11.61 17.74
C LYS A 6 -26.35 -10.39 17.15
N ARG A 7 -26.85 -9.48 17.99
CA ARG A 7 -27.51 -8.25 17.57
C ARG A 7 -26.51 -7.20 17.08
N LEU A 8 -25.35 -7.11 17.73
CA LEU A 8 -24.26 -6.21 17.33
C LEU A 8 -23.66 -6.60 15.97
N TRP A 9 -23.49 -7.90 15.72
CA TRP A 9 -22.98 -8.40 14.43
C TRP A 9 -23.92 -8.21 13.25
N LYS A 10 -25.20 -7.90 13.46
CA LYS A 10 -26.17 -7.56 12.41
C LYS A 10 -26.21 -6.08 12.05
N ASN A 11 -25.49 -5.24 12.82
CA ASN A 11 -25.42 -3.80 12.56
C ASN A 11 -24.31 -3.53 11.54
N GLU A 12 -24.66 -3.00 10.38
CA GLU A 12 -23.74 -2.68 9.29
C GLU A 12 -22.63 -1.72 9.75
N TYR A 13 -22.96 -0.72 10.57
CA TYR A 13 -21.99 0.21 11.13
C TYR A 13 -20.98 -0.48 12.04
N PHE A 14 -21.43 -1.47 12.82
CA PHE A 14 -20.53 -2.24 13.67
C PHE A 14 -19.56 -3.10 12.86
N GLN A 15 -20.04 -3.75 11.81
CA GLN A 15 -19.18 -4.53 10.88
C GLN A 15 -18.14 -3.63 10.21
N THR A 16 -18.56 -2.46 9.74
CA THR A 16 -17.64 -1.48 9.11
C THR A 16 -16.59 -1.00 10.12
N ALA A 17 -16.99 -0.68 11.36
CA ALA A 17 -16.05 -0.26 12.40
C ALA A 17 -15.04 -1.37 12.75
N VAL A 18 -15.48 -2.63 12.85
CA VAL A 18 -14.60 -3.79 13.08
C VAL A 18 -13.65 -3.99 11.92
N MET A 19 -14.12 -3.88 10.68
CA MET A 19 -13.29 -4.00 9.49
C MET A 19 -12.20 -2.91 9.44
N ILE A 20 -12.58 -1.66 9.71
CA ILE A 20 -11.61 -0.54 9.78
C ILE A 20 -10.59 -0.80 10.90
N GLY A 21 -11.04 -1.21 12.09
CA GLY A 21 -10.16 -1.54 13.20
C GLY A 21 -9.16 -2.65 12.86
N LEU A 22 -9.62 -3.68 12.18
CA LEU A 22 -8.77 -4.78 11.73
C LEU A 22 -7.72 -4.31 10.70
N ILE A 23 -8.11 -3.48 9.73
CA ILE A 23 -7.18 -2.89 8.76
C ILE A 23 -6.11 -2.07 9.47
N VAL A 24 -6.50 -1.23 10.42
CA VAL A 24 -5.55 -0.41 11.20
C VAL A 24 -4.57 -1.30 11.97
N ILE A 25 -5.05 -2.36 12.62
CA ILE A 25 -4.19 -3.30 13.35
C ILE A 25 -3.21 -4.00 12.41
N ILE A 26 -3.66 -4.43 11.22
CA ILE A 26 -2.79 -5.07 10.22
C ILE A 26 -1.71 -4.09 9.75
N VAL A 27 -2.07 -2.84 9.42
CA VAL A 27 -1.12 -1.83 8.94
C VAL A 27 -0.09 -1.48 10.02
N LEU A 28 -0.53 -1.24 11.25
CA LEU A 28 0.37 -0.96 12.37
C LEU A 28 1.24 -2.17 12.70
N GLY A 29 0.67 -3.36 12.72
CA GLY A 29 1.39 -4.61 12.96
C GLY A 29 2.47 -4.86 11.90
N PHE A 30 2.14 -4.61 10.63
CA PHE A 30 3.11 -4.70 9.53
C PHE A 30 4.24 -3.66 9.68
N TRP A 31 3.90 -2.40 9.99
CA TRP A 31 4.89 -1.33 10.16
C TRP A 31 5.84 -1.59 11.32
N TYR A 32 5.30 -1.82 12.52
CA TYR A 32 6.14 -2.09 13.69
C TYR A 32 6.84 -3.44 13.61
N GLY A 33 6.19 -4.44 13.01
CA GLY A 33 6.80 -5.76 12.77
C GLY A 33 7.97 -5.68 11.81
N SER A 34 7.85 -4.92 10.71
CA SER A 34 8.95 -4.74 9.75
C SER A 34 10.15 -4.02 10.39
N ARG A 35 9.93 -3.00 11.21
CA ARG A 35 11.01 -2.32 11.96
C ARG A 35 11.74 -3.28 12.92
N ALA A 36 10.99 -4.12 13.62
CA ALA A 36 11.58 -5.09 14.56
C ALA A 36 12.36 -6.19 13.84
N VAL A 37 11.86 -6.70 12.71
CA VAL A 37 12.50 -7.77 11.95
C VAL A 37 13.72 -7.26 11.17
N LEU A 38 13.61 -6.07 10.59
CA LEU A 38 14.68 -5.47 9.78
C LEU A 38 15.67 -4.63 10.59
N HIS A 39 15.49 -4.53 11.90
CA HIS A 39 16.39 -3.83 12.83
C HIS A 39 16.73 -2.39 12.40
N THR A 40 15.77 -1.68 11.81
CA THR A 40 15.94 -0.31 11.33
C THR A 40 14.67 0.52 11.53
N ASP A 41 14.86 1.82 11.74
CA ASP A 41 13.76 2.78 11.79
C ASP A 41 13.15 3.07 10.42
N TYR A 42 13.87 2.73 9.35
CA TYR A 42 13.51 2.99 7.96
C TYR A 42 13.44 1.70 7.14
N PRO A 43 12.51 0.78 7.46
CA PRO A 43 12.44 -0.53 6.83
C PRO A 43 12.15 -0.47 5.32
N MET A 44 11.48 0.60 4.88
CA MET A 44 11.09 0.80 3.48
C MET A 44 11.27 2.25 3.08
N LEU A 45 11.92 2.50 1.94
CA LEU A 45 12.15 3.83 1.39
C LEU A 45 11.85 3.84 -0.11
N ALA A 46 11.39 5.00 -0.61
CA ALA A 46 11.23 5.22 -2.05
C ALA A 46 12.44 5.98 -2.59
N VAL A 47 13.01 5.49 -3.67
CA VAL A 47 14.11 6.14 -4.38
C VAL A 47 13.59 7.38 -5.10
N ALA A 48 14.06 8.56 -4.69
CA ALA A 48 13.58 9.84 -5.19
C ALA A 48 14.52 10.52 -6.21
N SER A 49 15.77 10.06 -6.31
CA SER A 49 16.78 10.66 -7.20
C SER A 49 17.38 9.65 -8.16
N GLY A 50 17.90 10.13 -9.28
CA GLY A 50 18.55 9.30 -10.30
C GLY A 50 20.05 9.06 -10.06
N SER A 51 20.60 9.38 -8.90
CA SER A 51 22.04 9.23 -8.63
C SER A 51 22.57 7.80 -8.76
N MET A 52 21.70 6.81 -8.57
CA MET A 52 22.04 5.40 -8.74
C MET A 52 21.87 4.90 -10.17
N CYS A 53 21.21 5.65 -11.04
CA CYS A 53 20.91 5.24 -12.40
C CYS A 53 22.11 5.50 -13.33
N MET A 54 22.56 4.47 -14.00
CA MET A 54 23.69 4.55 -14.94
C MET A 54 23.29 5.01 -16.34
N LEU A 55 22.00 5.17 -16.61
CA LEU A 55 21.48 5.55 -17.91
C LEU A 55 21.32 7.07 -18.05
N PRO A 56 21.56 7.65 -19.21
CA PRO A 56 21.41 9.08 -19.40
C PRO A 56 19.92 9.50 -19.48
N GLY A 57 19.58 10.59 -18.81
CA GLY A 57 18.34 11.33 -19.00
C GLY A 57 17.08 10.64 -18.47
N PRO A 58 15.99 10.66 -19.24
CA PRO A 58 14.66 10.25 -18.76
C PRO A 58 14.49 8.75 -18.51
N TYR A 59 15.49 7.95 -18.84
CA TYR A 59 15.45 6.48 -18.65
C TYR A 59 15.71 6.02 -17.22
N CYS A 60 15.92 6.95 -16.30
CA CYS A 60 16.12 6.64 -14.87
C CYS A 60 14.83 6.51 -14.06
N ASP A 61 13.68 6.43 -14.70
CA ASP A 61 12.35 6.43 -14.06
C ASP A 61 11.91 5.05 -13.49
N GLY A 62 12.73 4.02 -13.63
CA GLY A 62 12.43 2.66 -13.19
C GLY A 62 11.40 1.91 -14.04
N TRP A 63 10.67 2.58 -14.93
CA TRP A 63 9.67 1.94 -15.79
C TRP A 63 10.30 1.13 -16.92
N SER A 64 11.42 1.61 -17.45
CA SER A 64 12.09 1.04 -18.62
C SER A 64 13.05 -0.09 -18.27
N HIS A 65 13.59 -0.14 -17.04
CA HIS A 65 14.68 -1.03 -16.64
C HIS A 65 14.46 -1.69 -15.26
N PRO A 66 13.41 -2.50 -15.10
CA PRO A 66 13.03 -3.03 -13.78
C PRO A 66 13.98 -4.12 -13.25
N PHE A 67 14.85 -4.69 -14.09
CA PHE A 67 15.68 -5.84 -13.72
C PHE A 67 17.19 -5.54 -13.59
N GLU A 68 17.59 -4.28 -13.65
CA GLU A 68 18.98 -3.92 -13.48
C GLU A 68 19.46 -4.04 -12.02
N ARG A 69 20.78 -4.21 -11.82
CA ARG A 69 21.41 -4.32 -10.49
C ARG A 69 21.65 -2.99 -9.79
N THR A 70 20.99 -1.93 -10.24
CA THR A 70 21.02 -0.61 -9.66
C THR A 70 19.64 -0.13 -9.31
N LEU A 71 19.50 1.05 -8.74
CA LEU A 71 18.24 1.62 -8.33
C LEU A 71 17.79 2.73 -9.29
N HIS A 72 16.48 2.84 -9.46
CA HIS A 72 15.86 3.87 -10.29
C HIS A 72 14.86 4.68 -9.49
N VAL A 73 14.56 5.88 -9.95
CA VAL A 73 13.51 6.70 -9.36
C VAL A 73 12.18 5.94 -9.37
N GLY A 74 11.50 5.93 -8.23
CA GLY A 74 10.24 5.20 -8.10
C GLY A 74 10.37 3.74 -7.66
N ASP A 75 11.60 3.25 -7.43
CA ASP A 75 11.79 1.97 -6.76
C ASP A 75 11.43 2.08 -5.27
N LEU A 76 10.78 1.05 -4.74
CA LEU A 76 10.69 0.84 -3.31
C LEU A 76 11.83 -0.09 -2.88
N ILE A 77 12.62 0.33 -1.91
CA ILE A 77 13.71 -0.47 -1.36
C ILE A 77 13.39 -0.92 0.06
N VAL A 78 13.78 -2.16 0.38
CA VAL A 78 13.73 -2.70 1.73
C VAL A 78 15.13 -2.62 2.31
N VAL A 79 15.23 -2.03 3.49
CA VAL A 79 16.50 -1.76 4.18
C VAL A 79 16.57 -2.61 5.44
N GLU A 80 17.71 -3.26 5.64
CA GLU A 80 18.02 -4.03 6.83
C GLU A 80 19.17 -3.36 7.59
N GLY A 81 18.97 -3.12 8.90
CA GLY A 81 20.00 -2.67 9.80
C GLY A 81 20.97 -3.83 10.10
N ILE A 82 22.21 -3.68 9.68
CA ILE A 82 23.24 -4.70 9.83
C ILE A 82 24.47 -4.15 10.52
N ASN A 83 25.33 -5.05 11.01
CA ASN A 83 26.65 -4.64 11.48
C ASN A 83 27.45 -4.01 10.34
N VAL A 84 28.02 -2.85 10.60
CA VAL A 84 28.85 -2.14 9.60
C VAL A 84 30.09 -2.93 9.18
N SER A 85 30.52 -3.91 10.01
CA SER A 85 31.58 -4.86 9.65
C SER A 85 31.18 -5.77 8.49
N ASP A 86 29.90 -6.07 8.35
CA ASP A 86 29.37 -7.05 7.40
C ASP A 86 28.99 -6.41 6.05
N ILE A 87 29.14 -5.08 5.93
CA ILE A 87 28.96 -4.36 4.68
C ILE A 87 30.11 -4.70 3.74
N ASN A 88 29.76 -5.25 2.57
CA ASN A 88 30.69 -5.47 1.47
C ASN A 88 30.90 -4.18 0.69
N ALA A 89 32.08 -3.60 0.78
CA ALA A 89 32.45 -2.41 0.01
C ALA A 89 33.25 -2.81 -1.23
N ALA A 90 32.65 -2.64 -2.39
CA ALA A 90 33.24 -2.93 -3.69
C ALA A 90 32.63 -2.04 -4.79
N PRO A 91 33.35 -1.78 -5.89
CA PRO A 91 32.77 -1.10 -7.05
C PRO A 91 31.54 -1.84 -7.61
N TYR A 92 30.75 -1.11 -8.42
CA TYR A 92 29.66 -1.71 -9.18
C TYR A 92 30.14 -2.95 -9.97
N PRO A 93 29.38 -4.05 -10.01
CA PRO A 93 28.04 -4.24 -9.42
C PRO A 93 28.05 -4.91 -8.03
N ASP A 94 29.19 -5.17 -7.43
CA ASP A 94 29.37 -6.15 -6.35
C ASP A 94 29.26 -5.54 -4.95
N GLY A 95 29.48 -4.24 -4.78
CA GLY A 95 29.37 -3.55 -3.51
C GLY A 95 27.91 -3.44 -3.04
N ASP A 96 27.72 -3.49 -1.71
CA ASP A 96 26.42 -3.30 -1.10
C ASP A 96 25.91 -1.87 -1.30
N ILE A 97 24.60 -1.74 -1.57
CA ILE A 97 23.94 -0.45 -1.56
C ILE A 97 23.50 -0.17 -0.14
N ILE A 98 23.96 0.95 0.41
CA ILE A 98 23.67 1.35 1.79
C ILE A 98 22.85 2.62 1.85
N VAL A 99 22.06 2.73 2.92
CA VAL A 99 21.31 3.92 3.29
C VAL A 99 22.04 4.58 4.46
N PHE A 100 22.25 5.89 4.36
CA PHE A 100 22.94 6.63 5.39
C PHE A 100 22.44 8.06 5.51
N HIS A 101 22.65 8.68 6.66
CA HIS A 101 22.41 10.12 6.87
C HIS A 101 23.50 10.95 6.21
N GLN A 102 23.10 11.99 5.51
CA GLN A 102 24.05 12.96 4.97
C GLN A 102 24.87 13.59 6.08
N LEU A 103 26.16 13.91 5.80
CA LEU A 103 27.07 14.50 6.80
C LEU A 103 26.56 15.87 7.32
N TYR A 104 25.90 16.64 6.47
CA TYR A 104 25.37 17.97 6.77
C TYR A 104 23.91 18.04 6.37
N GLY A 105 23.00 17.59 7.24
CA GLY A 105 21.56 17.59 7.00
C GLY A 105 20.87 16.31 7.45
N ASP A 106 19.55 16.32 7.40
CA ASP A 106 18.70 15.19 7.82
C ASP A 106 18.30 14.29 6.64
N GLU A 107 18.85 14.53 5.45
CA GLU A 107 18.48 13.78 4.26
C GLU A 107 19.09 12.39 4.27
N LEU A 108 18.31 11.41 3.83
CA LEU A 108 18.75 10.04 3.61
C LEU A 108 19.30 9.90 2.20
N ILE A 109 20.51 9.37 2.11
CA ILE A 109 21.18 9.07 0.85
C ILE A 109 21.25 7.56 0.67
N VAL A 110 21.05 7.10 -0.56
CA VAL A 110 21.15 5.70 -0.95
C VAL A 110 22.18 5.57 -2.05
N HIS A 111 23.38 5.12 -1.70
CA HIS A 111 24.49 4.93 -2.62
C HIS A 111 25.20 3.59 -2.37
N ARG A 112 26.05 3.17 -3.31
CA ARG A 112 26.86 1.97 -3.18
C ARG A 112 28.10 2.24 -2.33
N ALA A 113 28.37 1.38 -1.36
CA ALA A 113 29.65 1.35 -0.64
C ALA A 113 30.73 0.81 -1.57
N ILE A 114 31.66 1.66 -2.00
CA ILE A 114 32.72 1.29 -2.94
C ILE A 114 34.06 1.01 -2.24
N GLU A 115 34.26 1.56 -1.06
CA GLU A 115 35.50 1.36 -0.29
C GLU A 115 35.18 1.47 1.21
N LYS A 116 35.91 0.68 2.01
CA LYS A 116 35.89 0.71 3.48
C LYS A 116 37.26 1.11 3.99
N ARG A 117 37.31 2.15 4.78
CA ARG A 117 38.56 2.70 5.34
C ARG A 117 38.53 2.60 6.85
N LEU A 118 39.65 2.27 7.43
CA LEU A 118 39.90 2.36 8.86
C LEU A 118 40.75 3.59 9.14
N GLN A 119 40.27 4.56 9.93
CA GLN A 119 40.99 5.75 10.32
C GLN A 119 40.90 5.90 11.84
N ASN A 120 42.04 5.95 12.53
CA ASN A 120 42.11 6.08 13.99
C ASN A 120 41.32 5.03 14.80
N GLY A 121 41.04 3.87 14.23
CA GLY A 121 40.21 2.83 14.84
C GLY A 121 38.75 2.86 14.45
N ASP A 122 38.29 3.92 13.80
CA ASP A 122 36.90 4.08 13.32
C ASP A 122 36.76 3.66 11.86
N ILE A 123 35.60 3.09 11.53
CA ILE A 123 35.26 2.67 10.17
C ILE A 123 34.59 3.82 9.44
N TYR A 124 35.06 4.08 8.22
CA TYR A 124 34.48 5.02 7.27
C TYR A 124 34.15 4.30 5.97
N PHE A 125 33.07 4.69 5.32
CA PHE A 125 32.73 4.22 4.01
C PHE A 125 32.88 5.33 2.98
N VAL A 126 33.51 5.02 1.86
CA VAL A 126 33.41 5.82 0.65
C VAL A 126 32.26 5.26 -0.16
N THR A 127 31.27 6.09 -0.44
CA THR A 127 30.11 5.72 -1.23
C THR A 127 30.15 6.38 -2.59
N LYS A 128 29.34 5.86 -3.50
CA LYS A 128 29.15 6.45 -4.82
C LYS A 128 27.79 6.07 -5.37
N GLY A 129 27.02 7.03 -5.87
CA GLY A 129 25.90 6.75 -6.75
C GLY A 129 26.39 6.10 -8.03
N ASP A 130 25.79 5.01 -8.44
CA ASP A 130 26.24 4.26 -9.64
C ASP A 130 26.29 5.14 -10.88
N GLY A 131 25.36 6.12 -10.99
CA GLY A 131 25.31 7.11 -12.09
C GLY A 131 26.16 8.36 -11.87
N ASN A 132 26.76 8.55 -10.70
CA ASN A 132 27.56 9.73 -10.43
C ASN A 132 28.95 9.62 -11.07
N MET A 133 29.56 10.75 -11.40
CA MET A 133 30.94 10.77 -11.98
C MET A 133 32.00 10.42 -10.95
N GLY A 134 31.85 10.88 -9.71
CA GLY A 134 32.83 10.73 -8.64
C GLY A 134 32.24 10.11 -7.38
N PRO A 135 33.11 9.65 -6.46
CA PRO A 135 32.69 9.18 -5.15
C PRO A 135 32.26 10.34 -4.25
N ASP A 136 31.49 9.99 -3.25
CA ASP A 136 31.10 10.89 -2.16
C ASP A 136 32.26 11.08 -1.17
N GLN A 137 32.12 12.06 -0.28
CA GLN A 137 33.03 12.18 0.86
C GLN A 137 32.87 10.97 1.79
N PRO A 138 33.97 10.51 2.41
CA PRO A 138 33.89 9.42 3.36
C PRO A 138 32.92 9.72 4.50
N ILE A 139 32.02 8.78 4.76
CA ILE A 139 31.03 8.86 5.84
C ILE A 139 31.43 7.95 7.00
N PRO A 140 31.28 8.39 8.25
CA PRO A 140 31.52 7.53 9.39
C PRO A 140 30.45 6.43 9.49
N ALA A 141 30.82 5.29 10.06
CA ALA A 141 29.98 4.12 10.13
C ALA A 141 28.67 4.32 10.93
N ASP A 142 28.66 5.21 11.90
CA ASP A 142 27.50 5.57 12.71
C ASP A 142 26.40 6.35 11.94
N HIS A 143 26.74 6.91 10.78
CA HIS A 143 25.77 7.49 9.86
C HIS A 143 25.02 6.43 9.03
N VAL A 144 25.51 5.20 8.97
CA VAL A 144 24.89 4.14 8.19
C VAL A 144 23.66 3.59 8.92
N ILE A 145 22.52 3.62 8.26
CA ILE A 145 21.25 3.09 8.74
C ILE A 145 21.14 1.59 8.47
N GLY A 146 21.58 1.16 7.29
CA GLY A 146 21.49 -0.23 6.88
C GLY A 146 21.79 -0.44 5.41
N LYS A 147 21.60 -1.67 4.97
CA LYS A 147 21.84 -2.16 3.63
C LYS A 147 20.52 -2.42 2.91
N VAL A 148 20.49 -2.14 1.62
CA VAL A 148 19.37 -2.51 0.76
C VAL A 148 19.43 -4.01 0.47
N ILE A 149 18.38 -4.73 0.90
CA ILE A 149 18.28 -6.19 0.71
C ILE A 149 17.31 -6.59 -0.38
N LEU A 150 16.34 -5.71 -0.70
CA LEU A 150 15.35 -5.96 -1.73
C LEU A 150 14.98 -4.66 -2.43
N ARG A 151 14.76 -4.75 -3.72
CA ARG A 151 14.24 -3.70 -4.57
C ARG A 151 12.92 -4.17 -5.18
N ILE A 152 11.89 -3.34 -5.10
CA ILE A 152 10.59 -3.57 -5.73
C ILE A 152 10.36 -2.45 -6.73
N PRO A 153 10.50 -2.72 -8.04
CA PRO A 153 10.33 -1.72 -9.07
C PRO A 153 8.94 -1.07 -9.01
N TRP A 154 8.87 0.21 -9.34
CA TRP A 154 7.67 1.06 -9.49
C TRP A 154 6.86 1.33 -8.21
N LEU A 155 6.91 0.45 -7.21
CA LEU A 155 6.06 0.59 -6.02
C LEU A 155 6.37 1.86 -5.21
N GLY A 156 7.60 2.35 -5.29
CA GLY A 156 8.01 3.62 -4.66
C GLY A 156 7.35 4.85 -5.28
N HIS A 157 6.88 4.80 -6.54
CA HIS A 157 6.15 5.92 -7.15
C HIS A 157 4.90 6.30 -6.35
N LEU A 158 4.23 5.31 -5.73
CA LEU A 158 3.09 5.59 -4.87
C LEU A 158 3.48 6.48 -3.68
N ALA A 159 4.60 6.19 -3.03
CA ALA A 159 5.13 7.00 -1.94
C ALA A 159 5.59 8.39 -2.42
N LEU A 160 6.21 8.47 -3.60
CA LEU A 160 6.62 9.76 -4.20
C LEU A 160 5.43 10.65 -4.56
N ILE A 161 4.33 10.07 -5.06
CA ILE A 161 3.08 10.81 -5.30
C ILE A 161 2.54 11.39 -4.00
N MET A 162 2.57 10.62 -2.91
CA MET A 162 2.12 11.08 -1.59
C MET A 162 3.03 12.16 -0.97
N ARG A 163 4.30 12.21 -1.36
CA ARG A 163 5.24 13.25 -0.91
C ARG A 163 4.92 14.62 -1.54
N ASN A 164 4.31 14.64 -2.72
CA ASN A 164 3.92 15.88 -3.40
C ASN A 164 2.54 16.33 -2.90
N PRO A 165 2.36 17.60 -2.48
CA PRO A 165 1.05 18.14 -2.05
C PRO A 165 -0.06 17.90 -3.08
N THR A 166 0.24 18.07 -4.37
CA THR A 166 -0.74 17.80 -5.45
C THR A 166 -1.20 16.34 -5.46
N GLY A 167 -0.30 15.39 -5.23
CA GLY A 167 -0.63 13.98 -5.14
C GLY A 167 -1.55 13.67 -3.95
N VAL A 168 -1.29 14.29 -2.80
CA VAL A 168 -2.14 14.17 -1.60
C VAL A 168 -3.55 14.68 -1.89
N TYR A 169 -3.69 15.85 -2.54
CA TYR A 169 -5.02 16.38 -2.92
C TYR A 169 -5.77 15.46 -3.88
N LEU A 170 -5.08 14.84 -4.84
CA LEU A 170 -5.69 13.88 -5.76
C LEU A 170 -6.20 12.62 -5.03
N ILE A 171 -5.43 12.11 -4.07
CA ILE A 171 -5.83 10.96 -3.25
C ILE A 171 -7.04 11.31 -2.39
N ILE A 172 -7.04 12.48 -1.74
CA ILE A 172 -8.18 12.95 -0.94
C ILE A 172 -9.42 13.11 -1.82
N ALA A 173 -9.30 13.73 -3.00
CA ALA A 173 -10.39 13.87 -3.95
C ALA A 173 -10.95 12.52 -4.39
N LEU A 174 -10.08 11.55 -4.68
CA LEU A 174 -10.49 10.19 -5.02
C LEU A 174 -11.26 9.50 -3.89
N ILE A 175 -10.78 9.62 -2.65
CA ILE A 175 -11.47 9.07 -1.47
C ILE A 175 -12.85 9.70 -1.31
N ILE A 176 -12.95 11.04 -1.45
CA ILE A 176 -14.24 11.75 -1.37
C ILE A 176 -15.21 11.24 -2.45
N ILE A 177 -14.74 11.09 -3.69
CA ILE A 177 -15.55 10.58 -4.81
C ILE A 177 -16.02 9.15 -4.50
N LEU A 178 -15.17 8.27 -3.99
CA LEU A 178 -15.55 6.91 -3.64
C LEU A 178 -16.60 6.88 -2.51
N VAL A 179 -16.45 7.73 -1.49
CA VAL A 179 -17.44 7.86 -0.41
C VAL A 179 -18.79 8.37 -0.95
N ILE A 180 -18.76 9.36 -1.84
CA ILE A 180 -19.99 9.88 -2.48
C ILE A 180 -20.66 8.77 -3.29
N ILE A 181 -19.91 8.00 -4.08
CA ILE A 181 -20.44 6.88 -4.86
C ILE A 181 -21.09 5.85 -3.93
N GLU A 182 -20.39 5.48 -2.84
CA GLU A 182 -20.90 4.50 -1.86
C GLU A 182 -22.21 4.97 -1.20
N LEU A 183 -22.33 6.27 -0.90
CA LEU A 183 -23.55 6.87 -0.35
C LEU A 183 -24.69 6.94 -1.37
N LEU A 184 -24.38 7.09 -2.66
CA LEU A 184 -25.37 7.19 -3.73
C LEU A 184 -25.91 5.83 -4.20
N ILE A 185 -25.10 4.77 -4.14
CA ILE A 185 -25.48 3.41 -4.56
C ILE A 185 -26.80 2.94 -3.92
N PRO A 186 -27.01 3.03 -2.58
CA PRO A 186 -28.28 2.60 -1.98
C PRO A 186 -29.47 3.45 -2.40
N VAL A 187 -29.27 4.74 -2.67
CA VAL A 187 -30.33 5.65 -3.14
C VAL A 187 -30.83 5.23 -4.53
N PHE A 188 -29.92 4.81 -5.42
CA PHE A 188 -30.28 4.30 -6.75
C PHE A 188 -30.80 2.86 -6.73
N ARG A 189 -30.31 2.01 -5.82
CA ARG A 189 -30.81 0.64 -5.64
C ARG A 189 -32.18 0.56 -4.94
N GLY A 190 -32.56 1.58 -4.15
CA GLY A 190 -33.82 1.61 -3.40
C GLY A 190 -35.08 1.85 -4.22
N ARG A 191 -35.00 2.07 -5.54
CA ARG A 191 -36.18 2.18 -6.44
C ARG A 191 -36.43 0.88 -7.20
N LYS A 192 -36.67 -0.23 -6.49
CA LYS A 192 -37.48 -1.30 -7.09
C LYS A 192 -38.93 -0.82 -7.10
N PRO A 193 -39.65 -0.80 -8.25
CA PRO A 193 -41.08 -0.56 -8.24
C PRO A 193 -41.73 -1.68 -7.44
N GLU A 194 -42.49 -1.33 -6.40
CA GLU A 194 -43.43 -2.24 -5.77
C GLU A 194 -44.41 -2.71 -6.86
N THR A 195 -44.24 -3.95 -7.26
CA THR A 195 -45.26 -4.64 -8.05
C THR A 195 -46.44 -4.80 -7.12
N THR A 196 -47.46 -3.93 -7.29
CA THR A 196 -48.77 -4.05 -6.68
C THR A 196 -49.32 -5.40 -7.09
N GLN A 197 -49.21 -6.39 -6.23
CA GLN A 197 -50.03 -7.59 -6.33
C GLN A 197 -51.45 -7.16 -5.99
N GLN A 198 -52.24 -6.90 -7.04
CA GLN A 198 -53.67 -6.90 -6.93
C GLN A 198 -54.12 -8.30 -6.51
N GLN A 199 -54.43 -8.46 -5.24
CA GLN A 199 -55.25 -9.53 -4.72
C GLN A 199 -56.61 -9.47 -5.40
N GLY A 200 -56.79 -10.27 -6.43
CA GLY A 200 -58.11 -10.58 -6.95
C GLY A 200 -58.91 -11.36 -5.91
N SER A 201 -59.76 -10.66 -5.21
CA SER A 201 -60.78 -11.24 -4.36
C SER A 201 -61.71 -12.07 -5.26
N GLN A 202 -61.61 -13.38 -5.18
CA GLN A 202 -62.66 -14.26 -5.64
C GLN A 202 -63.79 -14.20 -4.64
N GLU A 203 -64.77 -13.46 -4.98
CA GLU A 203 -66.06 -13.46 -4.35
C GLU A 203 -66.85 -14.75 -4.78
N THR A 204 -66.89 -15.67 -3.85
CA THR A 204 -67.75 -16.87 -3.93
C THR A 204 -69.19 -16.42 -3.76
N GLN A 205 -69.90 -16.21 -4.81
CA GLN A 205 -71.33 -16.14 -4.73
C GLN A 205 -71.98 -17.55 -4.80
N ASN A 206 -72.36 -17.95 -3.63
CA ASN A 206 -73.29 -19.02 -3.36
C ASN A 206 -74.73 -18.52 -3.74
N SER A 207 -75.33 -19.08 -4.69
CA SER A 207 -76.81 -18.96 -4.88
C SER A 207 -77.37 -20.34 -5.00
N THR A 208 -77.87 -20.75 -3.88
CA THR A 208 -79.04 -21.62 -3.73
C THR A 208 -80.18 -21.11 -4.56
N ASP A 209 -80.84 -21.92 -5.30
CA ASP A 209 -82.25 -22.17 -5.21
C ASP A 209 -82.70 -23.16 -6.32
N SER A 210 -83.25 -24.28 -5.80
CA SER A 210 -84.68 -24.56 -5.79
C SER A 210 -85.30 -24.83 -7.15
N GLY A 211 -85.77 -25.99 -7.22
CA GLY A 211 -87.06 -26.10 -7.86
C GLY A 211 -87.26 -27.21 -8.88
N ALA A 212 -87.92 -28.27 -8.42
CA ALA A 212 -89.01 -28.96 -9.09
C ALA A 212 -88.67 -30.01 -10.16
N THR A 213 -88.83 -31.20 -9.74
CA THR A 213 -89.46 -32.32 -10.47
C THR A 213 -90.83 -31.89 -11.06
N PRO A 214 -91.53 -32.65 -11.90
CA PRO A 214 -91.44 -34.10 -12.10
C PRO A 214 -91.82 -34.60 -13.55
N SER A 215 -91.80 -35.96 -13.58
CA SER A 215 -92.76 -36.86 -14.40
C SER A 215 -92.48 -36.98 -15.88
N THR A 216 -92.43 -38.12 -16.28
CA THR A 216 -93.13 -39.33 -16.60
C THR A 216 -93.03 -39.72 -18.08
N THR A 217 -92.92 -41.04 -18.23
CA THR A 217 -93.44 -41.87 -19.34
C THR A 217 -92.71 -41.83 -20.67
N SER A 218 -92.13 -42.84 -21.08
CA SER A 218 -92.58 -44.14 -21.55
C SER A 218 -91.36 -45.02 -21.72
#